data_a755f5e636341e36107e68def0466c50
#
_entry.id   a755f5e636341e36107e68def0466c50
#
_cell.length_a   1.000
_cell.length_b   1.000
_cell.length_c   1.000
_cell.angle_alpha   90.00
_cell.angle_beta   90.00
_cell.angle_gamma   90.00
#
_symmetry.space_group_name_H-M   'P 1'
#
loop_
_entity.id
_entity.type
_entity.pdbx_description
1 polymer ?
#
loop_
_entity_poly.entity_id
_entity_poly.type
_entity_poly.pdbx_seq_one_letter_code
_entity_poly.pdbx_strand_id
1 'polypeptide(L)'
;QEGENFTREVKSIDKSFLKHGDVTVKVDYSCLNYKDALILNNGAKLVKEFPHIPGIDFSGTVLESESDKFKKNDEVILTGWRVGEIYYGGFSQYAKVDGNFLVKRPKNLSSKQSAILIFFPVIFSLFSKANTVSSSL
;
A
#
# COMPACT_ATOMS: atom_id res chain seq x y z
N GLN A 1 10.17 -22.20 -22.35
CA GLN A 1 8.92 -21.44 -22.54
C GLN A 1 9.33 -20.00 -22.82
N GLU A 2 9.23 -19.65 -24.08
CA GLU A 2 9.58 -18.33 -24.60
C GLU A 2 8.57 -17.30 -24.12
N GLY A 3 9.10 -16.17 -23.70
CA GLY A 3 8.58 -14.92 -23.28
C GLY A 3 7.12 -14.59 -23.57
N GLU A 4 6.28 -14.71 -22.57
CA GLU A 4 5.06 -13.90 -22.52
C GLU A 4 5.48 -12.42 -22.58
N ASN A 5 4.93 -11.70 -23.55
CA ASN A 5 5.18 -10.27 -23.73
C ASN A 5 4.66 -9.52 -22.49
N PHE A 6 5.55 -9.26 -21.56
CA PHE A 6 5.27 -8.49 -20.35
C PHE A 6 5.32 -7.00 -20.69
N THR A 7 4.17 -6.34 -20.66
CA THR A 7 4.08 -4.90 -20.93
C THR A 7 3.87 -4.10 -19.66
N ARG A 8 4.40 -2.90 -19.62
CA ARG A 8 4.24 -1.93 -18.53
C ARG A 8 3.67 -0.67 -19.13
N GLU A 9 2.56 -0.21 -18.59
CA GLU A 9 1.89 0.99 -19.08
C GLU A 9 1.25 1.79 -17.95
N VAL A 10 1.13 3.09 -18.11
CA VAL A 10 0.31 3.95 -17.27
C VAL A 10 -0.97 4.22 -18.03
N LYS A 11 -2.11 3.82 -17.46
CA LYS A 11 -3.41 4.02 -18.10
C LYS A 11 -4.50 4.35 -17.10
N SER A 12 -5.57 4.94 -17.59
CA SER A 12 -6.80 5.11 -16.83
C SER A 12 -7.55 3.78 -16.74
N ILE A 13 -7.98 3.43 -15.55
CA ILE A 13 -8.79 2.24 -15.27
C ILE A 13 -10.02 2.66 -14.47
N ASP A 14 -11.11 1.92 -14.63
CA ASP A 14 -12.31 2.13 -13.85
C ASP A 14 -12.13 1.61 -12.41
N LYS A 15 -12.78 2.26 -11.43
CA LYS A 15 -12.72 1.83 -10.03
C LYS A 15 -13.22 0.39 -9.80
N SER A 16 -14.13 -0.10 -10.63
CA SER A 16 -14.62 -1.48 -10.57
C SER A 16 -13.52 -2.53 -10.81
N PHE A 17 -12.37 -2.12 -11.36
CA PHE A 17 -11.20 -2.97 -11.49
C PHE A 17 -10.61 -3.36 -10.12
N LEU A 18 -10.80 -2.54 -9.08
CA LEU A 18 -10.30 -2.78 -7.73
C LEU A 18 -11.22 -3.76 -7.00
N LYS A 19 -10.91 -5.05 -7.04
CA LYS A 19 -11.80 -6.15 -6.63
C LYS A 19 -11.67 -6.58 -5.16
N HIS A 20 -10.57 -6.25 -4.49
CA HIS A 20 -10.23 -6.85 -3.21
C HIS A 20 -10.21 -5.82 -2.08
N GLY A 21 -10.84 -6.17 -0.94
CA GLY A 21 -10.82 -5.38 0.28
C GLY A 21 -12.14 -4.69 0.59
N ASP A 22 -12.20 -4.10 1.77
CA ASP A 22 -13.34 -3.42 2.38
C ASP A 22 -13.09 -1.91 2.63
N VAL A 23 -11.87 -1.42 2.34
CA VAL A 23 -11.50 0.00 2.49
C VAL A 23 -10.94 0.53 1.18
N THR A 24 -11.55 1.60 0.67
CA THR A 24 -11.05 2.35 -0.48
C THR A 24 -10.26 3.57 -0.02
N VAL A 25 -9.02 3.67 -0.44
CA VAL A 25 -8.08 4.74 -0.08
C VAL A 25 -7.72 5.55 -1.31
N LYS A 26 -7.78 6.88 -1.20
CA LYS A 26 -7.09 7.79 -2.12
C LYS A 26 -5.62 7.79 -1.75
N VAL A 27 -4.78 7.30 -2.64
CA VAL A 27 -3.32 7.24 -2.42
C VAL A 27 -2.74 8.63 -2.63
N ASP A 28 -2.02 9.12 -1.62
CA ASP A 28 -1.31 10.40 -1.69
C ASP A 28 0.15 10.17 -2.12
N TYR A 29 0.81 9.17 -1.53
CA TYR A 29 2.20 8.82 -1.80
C TYR A 29 2.40 7.31 -1.71
N SER A 30 3.25 6.80 -2.58
CA SER A 30 3.80 5.44 -2.56
C SER A 30 5.30 5.50 -2.87
N CYS A 31 6.10 4.59 -2.34
CA CYS A 31 7.53 4.53 -2.60
C CYS A 31 7.87 3.39 -3.54
N LEU A 32 8.92 3.58 -4.33
CA LEU A 32 9.48 2.52 -5.17
C LEU A 32 10.46 1.68 -4.35
N ASN A 33 10.09 0.45 -4.08
CA ASN A 33 10.92 -0.53 -3.36
C ASN A 33 11.59 -1.51 -4.32
N TYR A 34 12.63 -2.20 -3.84
CA TYR A 34 13.29 -3.24 -4.61
C TYR A 34 12.32 -4.31 -5.14
N LYS A 35 11.32 -4.68 -4.34
CA LYS A 35 10.29 -5.64 -4.73
C LYS A 35 9.43 -5.13 -5.89
N ASP A 36 9.08 -3.86 -5.87
CA ASP A 36 8.34 -3.23 -7.00
C ASP A 36 9.18 -3.25 -8.28
N ALA A 37 10.49 -3.00 -8.17
CA ALA A 37 11.40 -3.11 -9.30
C ALA A 37 11.46 -4.53 -9.86
N LEU A 38 11.47 -5.55 -9.01
CA LEU A 38 11.39 -6.95 -9.45
C LEU A 38 10.07 -7.25 -10.17
N ILE A 39 8.95 -6.80 -9.63
CA ILE A 39 7.63 -6.96 -10.24
C ILE A 39 7.60 -6.27 -11.61
N LEU A 40 8.04 -5.03 -11.68
CA LEU A 40 8.08 -4.25 -12.92
C LEU A 40 9.01 -4.86 -13.98
N ASN A 41 10.00 -5.62 -13.60
CA ASN A 41 10.91 -6.32 -14.51
C ASN A 41 10.53 -7.79 -14.75
N ASN A 42 9.30 -8.20 -14.39
CA ASN A 42 8.83 -9.58 -14.46
C ASN A 42 9.77 -10.55 -13.73
N GLY A 43 10.47 -10.04 -12.71
CA GLY A 43 11.37 -10.83 -11.89
C GLY A 43 10.64 -11.60 -10.81
N ALA A 44 11.19 -12.75 -10.44
CA ALA A 44 10.77 -13.60 -9.32
C ALA A 44 9.35 -14.19 -9.41
N LYS A 45 8.60 -13.99 -10.50
CA LYS A 45 7.22 -14.51 -10.70
C LYS A 45 6.29 -14.24 -9.49
N LEU A 46 6.43 -13.05 -8.91
CA LEU A 46 5.70 -12.64 -7.70
C LEU A 46 4.21 -12.41 -7.99
N VAL A 47 3.91 -11.86 -9.16
CA VAL A 47 2.55 -11.60 -9.63
C VAL A 47 2.00 -12.84 -10.30
N LYS A 48 0.79 -13.24 -9.90
CA LYS A 48 0.11 -14.44 -10.43
C LYS A 48 -0.97 -14.12 -11.46
N GLU A 49 -1.55 -12.94 -11.38
CA GLU A 49 -2.67 -12.52 -12.23
C GLU A 49 -2.36 -11.18 -12.89
N PHE A 50 -2.69 -11.09 -14.17
CA PHE A 50 -2.55 -9.89 -14.98
C PHE A 50 -3.90 -9.50 -15.59
N PRO A 51 -4.18 -8.19 -15.82
CA PRO A 51 -3.33 -7.05 -15.49
C PRO A 51 -3.23 -6.81 -13.97
N HIS A 52 -2.10 -6.24 -13.52
CA HIS A 52 -1.79 -6.05 -12.11
C HIS A 52 -1.33 -4.61 -11.82
N ILE A 53 -1.58 -4.14 -10.60
CA ILE A 53 -1.12 -2.84 -10.10
C ILE A 53 -0.05 -3.10 -9.03
N PRO A 54 1.22 -2.74 -9.27
CA PRO A 54 2.27 -2.84 -8.26
C PRO A 54 2.19 -1.74 -7.21
N GLY A 55 3.17 -1.68 -6.31
CA GLY A 55 3.25 -0.73 -5.20
C GLY A 55 2.95 -1.41 -3.87
N ILE A 56 4.02 -1.83 -3.16
CA ILE A 56 3.89 -2.63 -1.93
C ILE A 56 3.56 -1.80 -0.69
N ASP A 57 3.57 -0.49 -0.80
CA ASP A 57 3.26 0.45 0.26
C ASP A 57 2.55 1.69 -0.26
N PHE A 58 1.87 2.37 0.64
CA PHE A 58 1.35 3.72 0.39
C PHE A 58 0.93 4.41 1.69
N SER A 59 0.78 5.73 1.61
CA SER A 59 0.03 6.55 2.54
C SER A 59 -1.11 7.24 1.82
N GLY A 60 -2.22 7.45 2.51
CA GLY A 60 -3.39 8.05 1.87
C GLY A 60 -4.53 8.35 2.82
N THR A 61 -5.68 8.68 2.23
CA THR A 61 -6.89 9.07 2.94
C THR A 61 -8.05 8.13 2.55
N VAL A 62 -8.76 7.61 3.54
CA VAL A 62 -9.91 6.75 3.33
C VAL A 62 -11.05 7.53 2.68
N LEU A 63 -11.55 7.04 1.55
CA LEU A 63 -12.73 7.57 0.86
C LEU A 63 -14.01 6.87 1.28
N GLU A 64 -13.95 5.54 1.33
CA GLU A 64 -15.08 4.66 1.63
C GLU A 64 -14.56 3.48 2.47
N SER A 65 -15.35 3.03 3.43
CA SER A 65 -15.00 1.90 4.29
C SER A 65 -16.25 1.12 4.68
N GLU A 66 -16.15 -0.20 4.54
CA GLU A 66 -17.08 -1.18 5.12
C GLU A 66 -16.49 -1.82 6.38
N SER A 67 -15.25 -1.45 6.74
CA SER A 67 -14.56 -1.92 7.94
C SER A 67 -14.95 -1.11 9.18
N ASP A 68 -15.15 -1.78 10.29
CA ASP A 68 -15.43 -1.13 11.59
C ASP A 68 -14.23 -0.33 12.14
N LYS A 69 -13.01 -0.57 11.60
CA LYS A 69 -11.77 0.04 12.08
C LYS A 69 -11.50 1.42 11.51
N PHE A 70 -12.04 1.71 10.33
CA PHE A 70 -11.75 2.92 9.57
C PHE A 70 -13.02 3.57 9.07
N LYS A 71 -12.98 4.89 8.97
CA LYS A 71 -14.08 5.70 8.41
C LYS A 71 -13.54 6.69 7.39
N LYS A 72 -14.44 7.24 6.60
CA LYS A 72 -14.11 8.31 5.63
C LYS A 72 -13.29 9.41 6.29
N ASN A 73 -12.26 9.87 5.59
CA ASN A 73 -11.27 10.86 5.98
C ASN A 73 -10.25 10.39 7.03
N ASP A 74 -10.25 9.13 7.46
CA ASP A 74 -9.13 8.61 8.23
C ASP A 74 -7.87 8.61 7.37
N GLU A 75 -6.77 9.08 7.94
CA GLU A 75 -5.46 9.07 7.31
C GLU A 75 -4.76 7.76 7.65
N VAL A 76 -4.27 7.06 6.63
CA VAL A 76 -3.80 5.68 6.76
C VAL A 76 -2.47 5.44 6.07
N ILE A 77 -1.81 4.39 6.51
CA ILE A 77 -0.57 3.87 5.98
C ILE A 77 -0.77 2.38 5.73
N LEU A 78 -0.22 1.88 4.63
CA LEU A 78 -0.08 0.47 4.33
C LEU A 78 1.36 0.14 4.00
N THR A 79 1.86 -0.98 4.54
CA THR A 79 3.15 -1.56 4.15
C THR A 79 3.09 -3.08 4.24
N GLY A 80 3.54 -3.76 3.20
CA GLY A 80 3.59 -5.22 3.15
C GLY A 80 2.28 -5.90 2.81
N TRP A 81 1.92 -6.96 3.55
CA TRP A 81 0.73 -7.78 3.39
C TRP A 81 0.52 -8.35 1.98
N ARG A 82 1.60 -8.45 1.19
CA ARG A 82 1.58 -8.88 -0.21
C ARG A 82 0.74 -7.99 -1.14
N VAL A 83 0.45 -6.77 -0.71
CA VAL A 83 -0.09 -5.73 -1.56
C VAL A 83 0.95 -5.35 -2.60
N GLY A 84 0.54 -5.14 -3.85
CA GLY A 84 1.44 -5.01 -4.99
C GLY A 84 1.97 -6.32 -5.57
N GLU A 85 1.76 -7.47 -4.90
CA GLU A 85 2.18 -8.79 -5.35
C GLU A 85 0.98 -9.69 -5.70
N ILE A 86 0.11 -9.95 -4.73
CA ILE A 86 -1.13 -10.73 -4.87
C ILE A 86 -2.33 -9.80 -4.96
N TYR A 87 -2.35 -8.77 -4.12
CA TYR A 87 -3.38 -7.74 -4.12
C TYR A 87 -2.89 -6.54 -4.91
N TYR A 88 -3.81 -5.79 -5.51
CA TYR A 88 -3.48 -4.55 -6.22
C TYR A 88 -2.84 -3.53 -5.29
N GLY A 89 -1.77 -2.90 -5.75
CA GLY A 89 -0.90 -2.05 -4.97
C GLY A 89 -1.16 -0.55 -5.07
N GLY A 90 -0.22 0.21 -4.52
CA GLY A 90 -0.29 1.66 -4.36
C GLY A 90 0.17 2.48 -5.55
N PHE A 91 0.61 1.87 -6.66
CA PHE A 91 0.98 2.63 -7.88
C PHE A 91 -0.26 3.01 -8.69
N SER A 92 -1.26 3.53 -8.00
CA SER A 92 -2.48 4.07 -8.58
C SER A 92 -3.03 5.21 -7.72
N GLN A 93 -3.96 5.98 -8.25
CA GLN A 93 -4.63 7.07 -7.50
C GLN A 93 -5.53 6.54 -6.39
N TYR A 94 -6.03 5.32 -6.52
CA TYR A 94 -6.92 4.67 -5.56
C TYR A 94 -6.48 3.24 -5.34
N ALA A 95 -6.52 2.79 -4.09
CA ALA A 95 -6.31 1.41 -3.71
C ALA A 95 -7.55 0.91 -2.94
N LYS A 96 -7.91 -0.36 -3.15
CA LYS A 96 -8.94 -1.04 -2.34
C LYS A 96 -8.29 -2.22 -1.64
N VAL A 97 -8.30 -2.22 -0.31
CA VAL A 97 -7.53 -3.17 0.51
C VAL A 97 -8.33 -3.62 1.73
N ASP A 98 -7.93 -4.74 2.31
CA ASP A 98 -8.45 -5.19 3.60
C ASP A 98 -8.06 -4.18 4.69
N GLY A 99 -9.03 -3.70 5.49
CA GLY A 99 -8.79 -2.78 6.59
C GLY A 99 -7.82 -3.32 7.64
N ASN A 100 -7.64 -4.64 7.74
CA ASN A 100 -6.65 -5.24 8.61
C ASN A 100 -5.20 -4.96 8.19
N PHE A 101 -4.97 -4.59 6.94
CA PHE A 101 -3.65 -4.24 6.41
C PHE A 101 -3.28 -2.79 6.69
N LEU A 102 -4.25 -1.96 7.06
CA LEU A 102 -4.08 -0.53 7.27
C LEU A 102 -3.72 -0.19 8.71
N VAL A 103 -2.93 0.85 8.87
CA VAL A 103 -2.61 1.49 10.16
C VAL A 103 -2.99 2.95 10.08
N LYS A 104 -3.56 3.51 11.14
CA LYS A 104 -3.81 4.95 11.24
C LYS A 104 -2.50 5.72 11.20
N ARG A 105 -2.42 6.73 10.37
CA ARG A 105 -1.25 7.59 10.27
C ARG A 105 -1.07 8.38 11.57
N PRO A 106 0.13 8.40 12.17
CA PRO A 106 0.41 9.24 13.32
C PRO A 106 0.17 10.72 12.99
N LYS A 107 -0.51 11.45 13.87
CA LYS A 107 -0.91 12.86 13.65
C LYS A 107 0.27 13.81 13.43
N ASN A 108 1.44 13.48 13.95
CA ASN A 108 2.68 14.27 13.82
C ASN A 108 3.47 14.00 12.54
N LEU A 109 2.97 13.12 11.66
CA LEU A 109 3.59 12.80 10.38
C LEU A 109 2.68 13.24 9.24
N SER A 110 3.23 13.94 8.27
CA SER A 110 2.54 14.16 7.00
C SER A 110 2.47 12.88 6.18
N SER A 111 1.56 12.81 5.20
CA SER A 111 1.45 11.67 4.28
C SER A 111 2.78 11.39 3.57
N LYS A 112 3.48 12.43 3.12
CA LYS A 112 4.81 12.33 2.51
C LYS A 112 5.86 11.76 3.46
N GLN A 113 5.92 12.24 4.70
CA GLN A 113 6.86 11.73 5.71
C GLN A 113 6.58 10.26 6.04
N SER A 114 5.32 9.89 6.12
CA SER A 114 4.90 8.51 6.36
C SER A 114 5.35 7.59 5.25
N ALA A 115 5.19 7.97 3.99
CA ALA A 115 5.66 7.18 2.85
C ALA A 115 7.18 6.98 2.88
N ILE A 116 7.96 8.02 3.21
CA ILE A 116 9.42 7.93 3.35
C ILE A 116 9.81 6.99 4.49
N LEU A 117 9.13 7.04 5.63
CA LEU A 117 9.43 6.21 6.79
C LEU A 117 9.11 4.72 6.55
N ILE A 118 8.11 4.42 5.75
CA ILE A 118 7.77 3.03 5.39
C ILE A 118 8.92 2.38 4.60
N PHE A 119 9.66 3.14 3.82
CA PHE A 119 10.82 2.66 3.07
C PHE A 119 11.94 2.13 3.99
N PHE A 120 11.96 2.54 5.27
CA PHE A 120 12.93 2.09 6.27
C PHE A 120 12.26 1.28 7.38
N PRO A 121 11.94 -0.01 7.20
CA PRO A 121 11.20 -0.82 8.17
C PRO A 121 11.85 -0.90 9.55
N VAL A 122 13.18 -0.74 9.63
CA VAL A 122 13.93 -0.72 10.91
C VAL A 122 13.56 0.49 11.77
N ILE A 123 13.35 1.65 11.15
CA ILE A 123 12.99 2.89 11.86
C ILE A 123 11.55 2.80 12.40
N PHE A 124 10.63 2.21 11.64
CA PHE A 124 9.25 2.04 12.08
C PHE A 124 9.13 1.11 13.31
N SER A 125 9.92 0.04 13.37
CA SER A 125 10.00 -0.85 14.54
C SER A 125 10.48 -0.14 15.80
N LEU A 126 11.39 0.81 15.69
CA LEU A 126 11.90 1.61 16.81
C LEU A 126 10.84 2.59 17.34
N PHE A 127 10.05 3.22 16.45
CA PHE A 127 8.97 4.13 16.86
C PHE A 127 7.78 3.39 17.50
N SER A 128 7.46 2.19 17.04
CA SER A 128 6.42 1.36 17.65
C SER A 128 6.78 0.96 19.10
N LYS A 129 8.04 0.63 19.35
CA LYS A 129 8.52 0.29 20.71
C LYS A 129 8.55 1.52 21.64
N ALA A 130 8.85 2.71 21.13
CA ALA A 130 8.87 3.92 21.95
C ALA A 130 7.47 4.31 22.46
N ASN A 131 6.41 4.07 21.69
CA ASN A 131 5.04 4.35 22.08
C ASN A 131 4.46 3.35 23.09
N THR A 132 5.00 2.13 23.17
CA THR A 132 4.58 1.13 24.16
C THR A 132 5.18 1.38 25.55
N VAL A 133 6.30 2.08 25.64
CA VAL A 133 6.96 2.43 26.92
C VAL A 133 6.31 3.65 27.58
N SER A 134 5.65 4.52 26.84
CA SER A 134 4.99 5.74 27.37
C SER A 134 3.60 5.48 27.99
N SER A 135 3.06 4.28 27.87
CA SER A 135 1.74 3.92 28.45
C SER A 135 1.82 3.14 29.78
N SER A 136 3.02 3.01 30.36
CA SER A 136 3.27 2.29 31.62
C SER A 136 3.95 3.16 32.70
N LEU A 137 3.72 4.51 32.68
CA LEU A 137 4.05 5.42 33.78
C LEU A 137 2.81 6.16 34.26
#